data_28e11229343a845ecc6c9449e259c33f
#
_entry.id   28e11229343a845ecc6c9449e259c33f
#
_cell.length_a   1.000
_cell.length_b   1.000
_cell.length_c   1.000
_cell.angle_alpha   90.00
_cell.angle_beta   90.00
_cell.angle_gamma   90.00
#
_symmetry.space_group_name_H-M   'P 1'
#
loop_
_entity.id
_entity.type
_entity.pdbx_description
1 polymer ?
#
loop_
_entity_poly.entity_id
_entity_poly.type
_entity_poly.pdbx_seq_one_letter_code
_entity_poly.pdbx_strand_id
1 'polypeptide(L)'
;MNGQINISRFIAKLDSCFDRNDMKAAKECIEYWEKEARETGDDRALLTVLNEAVGFYRRTQKRGKALAAMGESLTLVDKLGLPDKLSGATIYINAATTLSFFGKEEEGLQLYDKAARCYEIERHTETYEYAALLNNKAGTLNALKRYDEAERDWVQAGDKILKEIGGHAGEIAISLVMLAHLTFDRDTTSYEKVEKILDEAWEYINSDDQTKDGNYAYVLRKCAPSFDYFKRHDEAEAMREVAKEIYNKR
;
A
#
# COMPACT_ATOMS: atom_id res chain seq x y z
N MET A 1 22.62 7.86 -29.57
CA MET A 1 22.52 6.59 -28.81
C MET A 1 21.51 6.85 -27.69
N ASN A 2 20.28 6.37 -27.84
CA ASN A 2 19.28 6.47 -26.75
C ASN A 2 19.75 5.49 -25.66
N GLY A 3 20.41 6.02 -24.65
CA GLY A 3 20.83 5.22 -23.50
C GLY A 3 19.60 4.82 -22.69
N GLN A 4 19.18 3.57 -22.82
CA GLN A 4 18.08 3.03 -22.01
C GLN A 4 18.51 3.05 -20.54
N ILE A 5 17.67 3.66 -19.69
CA ILE A 5 17.92 3.75 -18.26
C ILE A 5 17.80 2.37 -17.60
N ASN A 6 18.76 2.02 -16.76
CA ASN A 6 18.71 0.79 -15.97
C ASN A 6 17.80 0.97 -14.74
N ILE A 7 16.50 0.73 -14.95
CA ILE A 7 15.47 0.86 -13.92
C ILE A 7 15.71 -0.10 -12.75
N SER A 8 16.18 -1.32 -12.99
CA SER A 8 16.48 -2.27 -11.90
C SER A 8 17.55 -1.73 -10.95
N ARG A 9 18.55 -1.00 -11.49
CA ARG A 9 19.57 -0.34 -10.67
C ARG A 9 18.98 0.82 -9.85
N PHE A 10 18.04 1.57 -10.43
CA PHE A 10 17.31 2.62 -9.70
C PHE A 10 16.57 2.04 -8.52
N ILE A 11 15.70 1.03 -8.76
CA ILE A 11 14.89 0.39 -7.72
C ILE A 11 15.78 -0.18 -6.61
N ALA A 12 16.79 -0.99 -6.95
CA ALA A 12 17.69 -1.57 -5.95
C ALA A 12 18.41 -0.51 -5.10
N LYS A 13 18.78 0.64 -5.70
CA LYS A 13 19.40 1.75 -4.97
C LYS A 13 18.41 2.43 -4.04
N LEU A 14 17.19 2.65 -4.49
CA LEU A 14 16.13 3.29 -3.72
C LEU A 14 15.72 2.41 -2.53
N ASP A 15 15.52 1.10 -2.75
CA ASP A 15 15.22 0.13 -1.70
C ASP A 15 16.31 0.11 -0.63
N SER A 16 17.59 0.10 -1.06
CA SER A 16 18.72 0.19 -0.13
C SER A 16 18.73 1.49 0.71
N CYS A 17 18.20 2.59 0.19
CA CYS A 17 18.03 3.81 0.98
C CYS A 17 16.89 3.68 2.00
N PHE A 18 15.78 3.06 1.60
CA PHE A 18 14.65 2.82 2.51
C PHE A 18 14.98 1.82 3.62
N ASP A 19 15.71 0.75 3.31
CA ASP A 19 16.18 -0.24 4.28
C ASP A 19 17.02 0.39 5.39
N ARG A 20 17.83 1.40 5.05
CA ARG A 20 18.64 2.17 6.00
C ARG A 20 17.91 3.36 6.61
N ASN A 21 16.64 3.57 6.26
CA ASN A 21 15.86 4.75 6.64
C ASN A 21 16.55 6.08 6.25
N ASP A 22 17.35 6.07 5.18
CA ASP A 22 18.06 7.26 4.68
C ASP A 22 17.19 8.03 3.69
N MET A 23 16.28 8.83 4.23
CA MET A 23 15.34 9.62 3.43
C MET A 23 16.02 10.71 2.60
N LYS A 24 17.22 11.17 3.02
CA LYS A 24 17.99 12.13 2.24
C LYS A 24 18.57 11.48 0.99
N ALA A 25 19.24 10.34 1.13
CA ALA A 25 19.78 9.60 0.01
C ALA A 25 18.67 9.09 -0.93
N ALA A 26 17.50 8.68 -0.40
CA ALA A 26 16.35 8.31 -1.21
C ALA A 26 15.88 9.47 -2.09
N LYS A 27 15.78 10.68 -1.53
CA LYS A 27 15.42 11.88 -2.28
C LYS A 27 16.43 12.17 -3.39
N GLU A 28 17.72 12.17 -3.07
CA GLU A 28 18.80 12.43 -4.04
C GLU A 28 18.80 11.38 -5.15
N CYS A 29 18.53 10.11 -4.82
CA CYS A 29 18.38 9.02 -5.78
C CYS A 29 17.22 9.30 -6.75
N ILE A 30 16.04 9.64 -6.26
CA ILE A 30 14.88 9.94 -7.09
C ILE A 30 15.18 11.15 -8.01
N GLU A 31 15.69 12.25 -7.46
CA GLU A 31 15.97 13.48 -8.24
C GLU A 31 17.03 13.23 -9.33
N TYR A 32 18.05 12.42 -9.05
CA TYR A 32 19.05 12.03 -10.03
C TYR A 32 18.45 11.24 -11.19
N TRP A 33 17.69 10.16 -10.89
CA TRP A 33 17.13 9.31 -11.92
C TRP A 33 15.98 9.96 -12.71
N GLU A 34 15.24 10.85 -12.08
CA GLU A 34 14.24 11.69 -12.76
C GLU A 34 14.92 12.59 -13.82
N LYS A 35 16.01 13.24 -13.44
CA LYS A 35 16.80 14.07 -14.37
C LYS A 35 17.33 13.25 -15.54
N GLU A 36 17.97 12.11 -15.27
CA GLU A 36 18.49 11.20 -16.30
C GLU A 36 17.39 10.74 -17.27
N ALA A 37 16.20 10.36 -16.75
CA ALA A 37 15.07 9.93 -17.57
C ALA A 37 14.59 11.04 -18.51
N ARG A 38 14.55 12.28 -18.02
CA ARG A 38 14.18 13.44 -18.83
C ARG A 38 15.20 13.77 -19.90
N GLU A 39 16.50 13.74 -19.56
CA GLU A 39 17.60 14.05 -20.48
C GLU A 39 17.73 13.01 -21.60
N THR A 40 17.42 11.75 -21.30
CA THR A 40 17.45 10.66 -22.29
C THR A 40 16.16 10.53 -23.10
N GLY A 41 15.07 11.18 -22.66
CA GLY A 41 13.74 11.05 -23.27
C GLY A 41 13.11 9.67 -23.08
N ASP A 42 13.51 8.94 -22.02
CA ASP A 42 12.97 7.61 -21.69
C ASP A 42 11.70 7.75 -20.84
N ASP A 43 10.55 7.91 -21.51
CA ASP A 43 9.24 8.08 -20.86
C ASP A 43 8.85 6.88 -19.96
N ARG A 44 9.29 5.65 -20.29
CA ARG A 44 8.99 4.47 -19.47
C ARG A 44 9.79 4.50 -18.18
N ALA A 45 11.05 4.84 -18.25
CA ALA A 45 11.89 5.04 -17.09
C ALA A 45 11.37 6.22 -16.23
N LEU A 46 11.01 7.32 -16.87
CA LEU A 46 10.44 8.49 -16.19
C LEU A 46 9.16 8.12 -15.43
N LEU A 47 8.25 7.35 -16.04
CA LEU A 47 7.02 6.88 -15.39
C LEU A 47 7.34 6.08 -14.12
N THR A 48 8.30 5.15 -14.18
CA THR A 48 8.70 4.36 -13.02
C THR A 48 9.30 5.24 -11.92
N VAL A 49 10.20 6.16 -12.27
CA VAL A 49 10.82 7.07 -11.28
C VAL A 49 9.78 7.99 -10.63
N LEU A 50 8.85 8.54 -11.42
CA LEU A 50 7.78 9.38 -10.89
C LEU A 50 6.82 8.61 -9.99
N ASN A 51 6.52 7.34 -10.30
CA ASN A 51 5.70 6.50 -9.45
C ASN A 51 6.34 6.30 -8.06
N GLU A 52 7.63 6.05 -7.99
CA GLU A 52 8.37 5.97 -6.72
C GLU A 52 8.42 7.34 -6.01
N ALA A 53 8.58 8.42 -6.77
CA ALA A 53 8.55 9.79 -6.24
C ALA A 53 7.19 10.13 -5.60
N VAL A 54 6.08 9.69 -6.17
CA VAL A 54 4.73 9.84 -5.60
C VAL A 54 4.67 9.23 -4.20
N GLY A 55 5.10 7.97 -4.06
CA GLY A 55 5.13 7.26 -2.77
C GLY A 55 6.06 7.94 -1.75
N PHE A 56 7.25 8.34 -2.19
CA PHE A 56 8.23 9.04 -1.36
C PHE A 56 7.69 10.39 -0.86
N TYR A 57 7.16 11.22 -1.74
CA TYR A 57 6.64 12.54 -1.36
C TYR A 57 5.38 12.45 -0.52
N ARG A 58 4.52 11.45 -0.71
CA ARG A 58 3.39 11.14 0.18
C ARG A 58 3.90 10.80 1.58
N ARG A 59 4.85 9.88 1.73
CA ARG A 59 5.45 9.47 3.01
C ARG A 59 6.11 10.62 3.75
N THR A 60 6.76 11.53 3.03
CA THR A 60 7.42 12.72 3.59
C THR A 60 6.50 13.94 3.68
N GLN A 61 5.20 13.77 3.43
CA GLN A 61 4.16 14.80 3.52
C GLN A 61 4.42 16.03 2.61
N LYS A 62 5.09 15.85 1.50
CA LYS A 62 5.36 16.89 0.51
C LYS A 62 4.24 16.97 -0.53
N ARG A 63 3.02 17.37 -0.08
CA ARG A 63 1.77 17.35 -0.88
C ARG A 63 1.94 17.89 -2.30
N GLY A 64 2.52 19.09 -2.45
CA GLY A 64 2.68 19.71 -3.77
C GLY A 64 3.53 18.86 -4.73
N LYS A 65 4.66 18.32 -4.23
CA LYS A 65 5.53 17.45 -5.04
C LYS A 65 4.86 16.11 -5.36
N ALA A 66 4.14 15.51 -4.40
CA ALA A 66 3.42 14.26 -4.63
C ALA A 66 2.35 14.42 -5.71
N LEU A 67 1.53 15.47 -5.63
CA LEU A 67 0.47 15.73 -6.62
C LEU A 67 1.04 16.10 -8.01
N ALA A 68 2.16 16.82 -8.08
CA ALA A 68 2.81 17.13 -9.35
C ALA A 68 3.36 15.85 -10.02
N ALA A 69 4.10 15.03 -9.31
CA ALA A 69 4.62 13.76 -9.82
C ALA A 69 3.48 12.82 -10.24
N MET A 70 2.40 12.76 -9.45
CA MET A 70 1.19 11.99 -9.76
C MET A 70 0.55 12.45 -11.08
N GLY A 71 0.32 13.76 -11.24
CA GLY A 71 -0.30 14.30 -12.44
C GLY A 71 0.50 13.99 -13.71
N GLU A 72 1.82 14.10 -13.63
CA GLU A 72 2.70 13.74 -14.74
C GLU A 72 2.71 12.24 -15.01
N SER A 73 2.71 11.40 -13.96
CA SER A 73 2.59 9.94 -14.12
C SER A 73 1.31 9.55 -14.87
N LEU A 74 0.18 10.13 -14.51
CA LEU A 74 -1.10 9.88 -15.19
C LEU A 74 -1.06 10.30 -16.66
N THR A 75 -0.43 11.44 -16.98
CA THR A 75 -0.23 11.87 -18.37
C THR A 75 0.64 10.89 -19.16
N LEU A 76 1.69 10.34 -18.54
CA LEU A 76 2.54 9.34 -19.16
C LEU A 76 1.84 7.99 -19.36
N VAL A 77 0.90 7.59 -18.47
CA VAL A 77 0.06 6.40 -18.67
C VAL A 77 -0.70 6.52 -20.00
N ASP A 78 -1.34 7.66 -20.26
CA ASP A 78 -2.06 7.89 -21.51
C ASP A 78 -1.12 7.93 -22.73
N LYS A 79 -0.02 8.67 -22.64
CA LYS A 79 1.01 8.79 -23.70
C LYS A 79 1.59 7.43 -24.10
N LEU A 80 1.78 6.53 -23.13
CA LEU A 80 2.39 5.22 -23.35
C LEU A 80 1.38 4.11 -23.70
N GLY A 81 0.08 4.43 -23.78
CA GLY A 81 -0.98 3.47 -24.11
C GLY A 81 -1.21 2.42 -23.03
N LEU A 82 -1.15 2.81 -21.76
CA LEU A 82 -1.26 1.93 -20.59
C LEU A 82 -2.61 1.99 -19.84
N PRO A 83 -3.67 2.71 -20.28
CA PRO A 83 -4.88 2.92 -19.46
C PRO A 83 -5.58 1.63 -19.04
N ASP A 84 -5.50 0.57 -19.85
CA ASP A 84 -6.14 -0.74 -19.61
C ASP A 84 -5.12 -1.86 -19.35
N LYS A 85 -3.90 -1.52 -18.89
CA LYS A 85 -2.82 -2.45 -18.62
C LYS A 85 -2.49 -2.54 -17.13
N LEU A 86 -1.97 -3.70 -16.66
CA LEU A 86 -1.52 -3.87 -15.28
C LEU A 86 -0.46 -2.83 -14.87
N SER A 87 0.43 -2.45 -15.79
CA SER A 87 1.40 -1.39 -15.53
C SER A 87 0.74 -0.01 -15.30
N GLY A 88 -0.40 0.25 -15.94
CA GLY A 88 -1.24 1.42 -15.65
C GLY A 88 -1.94 1.30 -14.30
N ALA A 89 -2.43 0.10 -13.94
CA ALA A 89 -3.09 -0.16 -12.66
C ALA A 89 -2.20 0.23 -11.47
N THR A 90 -0.91 -0.12 -11.50
CA THR A 90 0.05 0.26 -10.45
C THR A 90 0.12 1.78 -10.25
N ILE A 91 0.12 2.53 -11.35
CA ILE A 91 0.14 4.00 -11.29
C ILE A 91 -1.18 4.54 -10.72
N TYR A 92 -2.33 3.99 -11.15
CA TYR A 92 -3.63 4.38 -10.62
C TYR A 92 -3.76 4.10 -9.12
N ILE A 93 -3.28 2.94 -8.62
CA ILE A 93 -3.29 2.60 -7.19
C ILE A 93 -2.47 3.61 -6.38
N ASN A 94 -1.25 3.92 -6.82
CA ASN A 94 -0.41 4.90 -6.13
C ASN A 94 -0.99 6.31 -6.15
N ALA A 95 -1.57 6.72 -7.26
CA ALA A 95 -2.26 7.99 -7.39
C ALA A 95 -3.50 8.05 -6.49
N ALA A 96 -4.34 7.01 -6.50
CA ALA A 96 -5.52 6.89 -5.65
C ALA A 96 -5.17 6.97 -4.16
N THR A 97 -4.18 6.18 -3.73
CA THR A 97 -3.67 6.19 -2.35
C THR A 97 -3.16 7.58 -1.96
N THR A 98 -2.53 8.29 -2.89
CA THR A 98 -2.00 9.63 -2.65
C THR A 98 -3.12 10.66 -2.51
N LEU A 99 -4.15 10.59 -3.35
CA LEU A 99 -5.33 11.44 -3.24
C LEU A 99 -6.04 11.22 -1.91
N SER A 100 -6.32 9.97 -1.54
CA SER A 100 -6.96 9.62 -0.27
C SER A 100 -6.14 10.08 0.93
N PHE A 101 -4.81 9.91 0.89
CA PHE A 101 -3.93 10.39 1.95
C PHE A 101 -3.99 11.91 2.15
N PHE A 102 -4.28 12.68 1.12
CA PHE A 102 -4.39 14.15 1.18
C PHE A 102 -5.84 14.66 1.25
N GLY A 103 -6.81 13.83 1.62
CA GLY A 103 -8.19 14.21 1.84
C GLY A 103 -8.99 14.44 0.55
N LYS A 104 -8.69 13.65 -0.49
CA LYS A 104 -9.39 13.65 -1.79
C LYS A 104 -9.91 12.25 -2.12
N GLU A 105 -10.66 11.68 -1.18
CA GLU A 105 -11.08 10.29 -1.19
C GLU A 105 -11.93 9.94 -2.41
N GLU A 106 -12.88 10.81 -2.81
CA GLU A 106 -13.74 10.57 -3.97
C GLU A 106 -12.95 10.56 -5.30
N GLU A 107 -11.97 11.47 -5.44
CA GLU A 107 -11.06 11.45 -6.59
C GLU A 107 -10.20 10.17 -6.58
N GLY A 108 -9.79 9.72 -5.39
CA GLY A 108 -9.03 8.48 -5.19
C GLY A 108 -9.84 7.25 -5.61
N LEU A 109 -11.12 7.14 -5.24
CA LEU A 109 -11.98 6.02 -5.61
C LEU A 109 -12.09 5.86 -7.12
N GLN A 110 -12.21 6.95 -7.88
CA GLN A 110 -12.26 6.89 -9.34
C GLN A 110 -11.01 6.24 -9.95
N LEU A 111 -9.84 6.46 -9.34
CA LEU A 111 -8.59 5.84 -9.80
C LEU A 111 -8.47 4.38 -9.34
N TYR A 112 -8.97 4.02 -8.14
CA TYR A 112 -9.07 2.61 -7.75
C TYR A 112 -9.98 1.82 -8.68
N ASP A 113 -11.10 2.39 -9.13
CA ASP A 113 -12.01 1.74 -10.08
C ASP A 113 -11.33 1.55 -11.46
N LYS A 114 -10.53 2.52 -11.92
CA LYS A 114 -9.70 2.36 -13.12
C LYS A 114 -8.67 1.23 -12.95
N ALA A 115 -8.01 1.17 -11.80
CA ALA A 115 -7.06 0.10 -11.51
C ALA A 115 -7.75 -1.27 -11.49
N ALA A 116 -8.89 -1.42 -10.80
CA ALA A 116 -9.65 -2.66 -10.74
C ALA A 116 -10.02 -3.14 -12.15
N ARG A 117 -10.50 -2.23 -13.01
CA ARG A 117 -10.80 -2.53 -14.40
C ARG A 117 -9.60 -3.10 -15.18
N CYS A 118 -8.40 -2.61 -14.96
CA CYS A 118 -7.20 -3.16 -15.59
C CYS A 118 -6.98 -4.64 -15.21
N TYR A 119 -7.15 -4.97 -13.91
CA TYR A 119 -7.05 -6.35 -13.43
C TYR A 119 -8.15 -7.25 -14.01
N GLU A 120 -9.37 -6.76 -14.13
CA GLU A 120 -10.49 -7.48 -14.75
C GLU A 120 -10.23 -7.78 -16.23
N ILE A 121 -9.79 -6.79 -17.00
CA ILE A 121 -9.45 -6.92 -18.43
C ILE A 121 -8.33 -7.93 -18.64
N GLU A 122 -7.28 -7.86 -17.85
CA GLU A 122 -6.11 -8.76 -17.94
C GLU A 122 -6.34 -10.11 -17.22
N ARG A 123 -7.51 -10.33 -16.57
CA ARG A 123 -7.89 -11.54 -15.82
C ARG A 123 -6.91 -11.90 -14.69
N HIS A 124 -6.52 -10.87 -13.93
CA HIS A 124 -5.59 -10.98 -12.78
C HIS A 124 -6.27 -10.65 -11.45
N THR A 125 -7.54 -10.99 -11.27
CA THR A 125 -8.33 -10.68 -10.05
C THR A 125 -8.09 -11.63 -8.89
N GLU A 126 -7.30 -12.70 -9.09
CA GLU A 126 -6.93 -13.68 -8.07
C GLU A 126 -5.45 -13.55 -7.67
N THR A 127 -4.95 -12.33 -7.59
CA THR A 127 -3.55 -12.03 -7.28
C THR A 127 -3.42 -11.21 -6.01
N TYR A 128 -2.24 -11.28 -5.40
CA TYR A 128 -1.88 -10.46 -4.25
C TYR A 128 -2.08 -8.96 -4.53
N GLU A 129 -1.67 -8.50 -5.69
CA GLU A 129 -1.75 -7.08 -6.07
C GLU A 129 -3.21 -6.60 -6.15
N TYR A 130 -4.11 -7.46 -6.62
CA TYR A 130 -5.54 -7.14 -6.64
C TYR A 130 -6.12 -7.10 -5.22
N ALA A 131 -5.74 -8.03 -4.35
CA ALA A 131 -6.12 -7.98 -2.94
C ALA A 131 -5.60 -6.70 -2.25
N ALA A 132 -4.36 -6.30 -2.53
CA ALA A 132 -3.79 -5.05 -2.00
C ALA A 132 -4.54 -3.81 -2.52
N LEU A 133 -4.99 -3.81 -3.79
CA LEU A 133 -5.87 -2.77 -4.34
C LEU A 133 -7.18 -2.69 -3.55
N LEU A 134 -7.88 -3.82 -3.34
CA LEU A 134 -9.14 -3.87 -2.62
C LEU A 134 -8.98 -3.37 -1.17
N ASN A 135 -7.91 -3.76 -0.48
CA ASN A 135 -7.60 -3.28 0.86
C ASN A 135 -7.43 -1.75 0.91
N ASN A 136 -6.69 -1.18 -0.03
CA ASN A 136 -6.49 0.27 -0.10
C ASN A 136 -7.80 1.01 -0.42
N LYS A 137 -8.60 0.48 -1.36
CA LYS A 137 -9.91 1.02 -1.75
C LYS A 137 -10.88 0.98 -0.57
N ALA A 138 -10.95 -0.14 0.15
CA ALA A 138 -11.80 -0.31 1.32
C ALA A 138 -11.47 0.70 2.43
N GLY A 139 -10.18 0.98 2.68
CA GLY A 139 -9.77 2.04 3.60
C GLY A 139 -10.28 3.43 3.20
N THR A 140 -10.29 3.73 1.90
CA THR A 140 -10.83 4.97 1.37
C THR A 140 -12.37 5.03 1.51
N LEU A 141 -13.06 3.93 1.22
CA LEU A 141 -14.51 3.80 1.40
C LEU A 141 -14.92 3.95 2.87
N ASN A 142 -14.13 3.39 3.79
CA ASN A 142 -14.37 3.56 5.24
C ASN A 142 -14.26 5.05 5.66
N ALA A 143 -13.25 5.76 5.17
CA ALA A 143 -13.09 7.20 5.43
C ALA A 143 -14.29 8.02 4.94
N LEU A 144 -14.93 7.59 3.84
CA LEU A 144 -16.17 8.16 3.30
C LEU A 144 -17.45 7.63 3.97
N LYS A 145 -17.34 6.76 4.98
CA LYS A 145 -18.45 6.09 5.67
C LYS A 145 -19.32 5.22 4.76
N ARG A 146 -18.75 4.74 3.65
CA ARG A 146 -19.38 3.79 2.73
C ARG A 146 -19.10 2.35 3.21
N TYR A 147 -19.61 2.05 4.41
CA TYR A 147 -19.22 0.87 5.19
C TYR A 147 -19.52 -0.47 4.50
N ASP A 148 -20.67 -0.61 3.84
CA ASP A 148 -21.05 -1.87 3.19
C ASP A 148 -20.14 -2.20 2.00
N GLU A 149 -19.68 -1.18 1.29
CA GLU A 149 -18.74 -1.33 0.19
C GLU A 149 -17.34 -1.64 0.70
N ALA A 150 -16.90 -0.95 1.75
CA ALA A 150 -15.61 -1.21 2.38
C ALA A 150 -15.52 -2.64 2.95
N GLU A 151 -16.56 -3.10 3.65
CA GLU A 151 -16.62 -4.46 4.19
C GLU A 151 -16.51 -5.52 3.07
N ARG A 152 -17.27 -5.35 2.00
CA ARG A 152 -17.21 -6.25 0.85
C ARG A 152 -15.82 -6.34 0.25
N ASP A 153 -15.14 -5.20 0.04
CA ASP A 153 -13.82 -5.16 -0.56
C ASP A 153 -12.77 -5.81 0.38
N TRP A 154 -12.83 -5.56 1.71
CA TRP A 154 -11.93 -6.21 2.67
C TRP A 154 -12.16 -7.72 2.78
N VAL A 155 -13.43 -8.16 2.83
CA VAL A 155 -13.76 -9.59 2.87
C VAL A 155 -13.28 -10.28 1.58
N GLN A 156 -13.48 -9.65 0.43
CA GLN A 156 -12.98 -10.21 -0.83
C GLN A 156 -11.46 -10.30 -0.84
N ALA A 157 -10.74 -9.27 -0.37
CA ALA A 157 -9.29 -9.26 -0.33
C ALA A 157 -8.74 -10.32 0.64
N GLY A 158 -9.23 -10.34 1.88
CA GLY A 158 -8.74 -11.23 2.92
C GLY A 158 -9.20 -12.68 2.72
N ASP A 159 -10.51 -12.91 2.72
CA ASP A 159 -11.07 -14.25 2.78
C ASP A 159 -11.03 -15.00 1.44
N LYS A 160 -11.20 -14.30 0.32
CA LYS A 160 -11.29 -14.96 -0.98
C LYS A 160 -9.98 -15.01 -1.75
N ILE A 161 -9.10 -14.03 -1.56
CA ILE A 161 -7.86 -13.96 -2.35
C ILE A 161 -6.66 -14.31 -1.49
N LEU A 162 -6.38 -13.57 -0.43
CA LEU A 162 -5.16 -13.78 0.36
C LEU A 162 -5.12 -15.16 1.04
N LYS A 163 -6.26 -15.66 1.54
CA LYS A 163 -6.35 -17.00 2.14
C LYS A 163 -6.14 -18.11 1.08
N GLU A 164 -6.68 -17.94 -0.13
CA GLU A 164 -6.53 -18.92 -1.20
C GLU A 164 -5.11 -18.99 -1.78
N ILE A 165 -4.45 -17.83 -1.92
CA ILE A 165 -3.06 -17.77 -2.38
C ILE A 165 -2.12 -18.39 -1.35
N GLY A 166 -2.36 -18.16 -0.05
CA GLY A 166 -1.51 -18.59 1.06
C GLY A 166 -0.23 -17.75 1.22
N GLY A 167 0.41 -17.88 2.37
CA GLY A 167 1.67 -17.16 2.64
C GLY A 167 1.53 -15.66 2.91
N HIS A 168 0.30 -15.17 3.10
CA HIS A 168 -0.01 -13.75 3.29
C HIS A 168 -0.66 -13.44 4.66
N ALA A 169 -0.30 -14.21 5.69
CA ALA A 169 -0.88 -14.07 7.02
C ALA A 169 -0.79 -12.65 7.59
N GLY A 170 0.31 -11.95 7.34
CA GLY A 170 0.49 -10.57 7.77
C GLY A 170 -0.49 -9.59 7.11
N GLU A 171 -0.72 -9.73 5.82
CA GLU A 171 -1.66 -8.91 5.06
C GLU A 171 -3.12 -9.20 5.45
N ILE A 172 -3.44 -10.46 5.74
CA ILE A 172 -4.75 -10.85 6.29
C ILE A 172 -4.96 -10.18 7.66
N ALA A 173 -3.95 -10.21 8.55
CA ALA A 173 -4.03 -9.55 9.84
C ALA A 173 -4.29 -8.03 9.70
N ILE A 174 -3.62 -7.35 8.76
CA ILE A 174 -3.88 -5.93 8.47
C ILE A 174 -5.34 -5.72 8.01
N SER A 175 -5.85 -6.58 7.12
CA SER A 175 -7.23 -6.49 6.64
C SER A 175 -8.24 -6.67 7.77
N LEU A 176 -8.02 -7.64 8.66
CA LEU A 176 -8.86 -7.89 9.83
C LEU A 176 -8.85 -6.70 10.80
N VAL A 177 -7.70 -6.13 11.08
CA VAL A 177 -7.58 -4.93 11.93
C VAL A 177 -8.39 -3.75 11.34
N MET A 178 -8.35 -3.56 10.03
CA MET A 178 -9.17 -2.53 9.37
C MET A 178 -10.66 -2.85 9.45
N LEU A 179 -11.04 -4.14 9.31
CA LEU A 179 -12.42 -4.60 9.48
C LEU A 179 -12.92 -4.39 10.92
N ALA A 180 -12.07 -4.55 11.93
CA ALA A 180 -12.41 -4.24 13.32
C ALA A 180 -12.77 -2.75 13.50
N HIS A 181 -11.98 -1.83 12.93
CA HIS A 181 -12.29 -0.40 12.92
C HIS A 181 -13.61 -0.11 12.21
N LEU A 182 -13.82 -0.66 11.02
CA LEU A 182 -15.07 -0.48 10.28
C LEU A 182 -16.29 -0.97 11.08
N THR A 183 -16.17 -2.14 11.71
CA THR A 183 -17.24 -2.72 12.54
C THR A 183 -17.60 -1.80 13.69
N PHE A 184 -16.60 -1.23 14.36
CA PHE A 184 -16.76 -0.29 15.45
C PHE A 184 -17.29 1.07 14.98
N ASP A 185 -16.79 1.61 13.86
CA ASP A 185 -17.25 2.90 13.30
C ASP A 185 -18.72 2.85 12.87
N ARG A 186 -19.17 1.67 12.38
CA ARG A 186 -20.58 1.45 12.02
C ARG A 186 -21.48 1.36 13.24
N ASP A 187 -21.03 0.67 14.28
CA ASP A 187 -21.77 0.48 15.52
C ASP A 187 -20.81 0.37 16.71
N THR A 188 -20.71 1.46 17.46
CA THR A 188 -19.83 1.55 18.63
C THR A 188 -20.19 0.61 19.78
N THR A 189 -21.30 -0.13 19.71
CA THR A 189 -21.70 -1.15 20.68
C THR A 189 -21.22 -2.56 20.30
N SER A 190 -20.64 -2.73 19.11
CA SER A 190 -20.23 -4.02 18.55
C SER A 190 -18.93 -4.60 19.13
N TYR A 191 -18.63 -4.33 20.41
CA TYR A 191 -17.36 -4.77 21.05
C TYR A 191 -17.10 -6.27 20.93
N GLU A 192 -18.10 -7.12 21.14
CA GLU A 192 -17.91 -8.58 21.02
C GLU A 192 -17.48 -9.04 19.62
N LYS A 193 -17.99 -8.38 18.58
CA LYS A 193 -17.60 -8.67 17.20
C LYS A 193 -16.17 -8.18 16.92
N VAL A 194 -15.85 -6.98 17.41
CA VAL A 194 -14.50 -6.41 17.29
C VAL A 194 -13.47 -7.31 17.95
N GLU A 195 -13.73 -7.78 19.18
CA GLU A 195 -12.82 -8.70 19.88
C GLU A 195 -12.57 -9.98 19.09
N LYS A 196 -13.60 -10.61 18.53
CA LYS A 196 -13.45 -11.82 17.69
C LYS A 196 -12.58 -11.56 16.45
N ILE A 197 -12.75 -10.39 15.81
CA ILE A 197 -11.94 -10.01 14.64
C ILE A 197 -10.47 -9.79 15.05
N LEU A 198 -10.24 -9.16 16.20
CA LEU A 198 -8.89 -8.93 16.72
C LEU A 198 -8.22 -10.24 17.19
N ASP A 199 -8.98 -11.18 17.75
CA ASP A 199 -8.47 -12.51 18.08
C ASP A 199 -8.00 -13.25 16.81
N GLU A 200 -8.82 -13.22 15.75
CA GLU A 200 -8.43 -13.79 14.46
C GLU A 200 -7.19 -13.09 13.87
N ALA A 201 -7.13 -11.76 13.96
CA ALA A 201 -5.95 -11.01 13.53
C ALA A 201 -4.70 -11.40 14.30
N TRP A 202 -4.81 -11.63 15.62
CA TRP A 202 -3.73 -12.04 16.49
C TRP A 202 -3.22 -13.46 16.15
N GLU A 203 -4.12 -14.39 15.78
CA GLU A 203 -3.75 -15.71 15.28
C GLU A 203 -2.91 -15.62 14.00
N TYR A 204 -3.33 -14.79 13.03
CA TYR A 204 -2.54 -14.56 11.81
C TYR A 204 -1.20 -13.89 12.07
N ILE A 205 -1.12 -12.92 13.00
CA ILE A 205 0.14 -12.28 13.40
C ILE A 205 1.12 -13.31 13.96
N ASN A 206 0.64 -14.29 14.71
CA ASN A 206 1.48 -15.32 15.34
C ASN A 206 1.57 -16.63 14.54
N SER A 207 1.11 -16.64 13.30
CA SER A 207 1.19 -17.81 12.43
C SER A 207 2.64 -18.25 12.19
N ASP A 208 2.89 -19.57 12.24
CA ASP A 208 4.20 -20.16 11.97
C ASP A 208 4.65 -19.96 10.49
N ASP A 209 3.73 -19.63 9.60
CA ASP A 209 4.01 -19.40 8.18
C ASP A 209 4.73 -18.07 7.93
N GLN A 210 4.86 -17.20 8.94
CA GLN A 210 5.47 -15.90 8.79
C GLN A 210 7.00 -15.92 8.98
N THR A 211 7.72 -15.45 7.98
CA THR A 211 9.15 -15.16 8.12
C THR A 211 9.32 -13.89 8.96
N LYS A 212 10.03 -14.00 10.11
CA LYS A 212 10.26 -12.86 11.02
C LYS A 212 11.33 -11.90 10.48
N ASP A 213 11.01 -11.26 9.38
CA ASP A 213 11.83 -10.32 8.64
C ASP A 213 11.33 -8.86 8.75
N GLY A 214 11.82 -7.98 7.88
CA GLY A 214 11.39 -6.57 7.85
C GLY A 214 9.95 -6.37 7.44
N ASN A 215 9.37 -7.28 6.62
CA ASN A 215 7.95 -7.22 6.27
C ASN A 215 7.09 -7.57 7.49
N TYR A 216 7.47 -8.61 8.23
CA TYR A 216 6.80 -8.94 9.49
C TYR A 216 6.85 -7.78 10.49
N ALA A 217 8.03 -7.15 10.68
CA ALA A 217 8.13 -5.96 11.53
C ALA A 217 7.24 -4.79 11.05
N TYR A 218 7.07 -4.63 9.74
CA TYR A 218 6.14 -3.66 9.17
C TYR A 218 4.68 -3.98 9.52
N VAL A 219 4.26 -5.25 9.40
CA VAL A 219 2.91 -5.72 9.78
C VAL A 219 2.63 -5.42 11.25
N LEU A 220 3.56 -5.79 12.14
CA LEU A 220 3.43 -5.54 13.58
C LEU A 220 3.24 -4.06 13.89
N ARG A 221 4.03 -3.18 13.25
CA ARG A 221 3.91 -1.72 13.41
C ARG A 221 2.59 -1.16 12.87
N LYS A 222 2.00 -1.81 11.88
CA LYS A 222 0.70 -1.42 11.32
C LYS A 222 -0.45 -1.83 12.24
N CYS A 223 -0.38 -3.01 12.85
CA CYS A 223 -1.46 -3.55 13.68
C CYS A 223 -1.44 -2.99 15.13
N ALA A 224 -0.26 -2.80 15.72
CA ALA A 224 -0.14 -2.39 17.12
C ALA A 224 -0.96 -1.15 17.53
N PRO A 225 -1.03 -0.05 16.76
CA PRO A 225 -1.86 1.10 17.13
C PRO A 225 -3.35 0.78 17.25
N SER A 226 -3.84 -0.17 16.46
CA SER A 226 -5.24 -0.58 16.48
C SER A 226 -5.57 -1.46 17.69
N PHE A 227 -4.64 -2.36 18.07
CA PHE A 227 -4.76 -3.12 19.30
C PHE A 227 -4.77 -2.19 20.52
N ASP A 228 -3.91 -1.16 20.57
CA ASP A 228 -3.98 -0.13 21.60
C ASP A 228 -5.31 0.62 21.62
N TYR A 229 -5.82 1.01 20.46
CA TYR A 229 -7.10 1.71 20.34
C TYR A 229 -8.24 0.91 20.97
N PHE A 230 -8.24 -0.41 20.75
CA PHE A 230 -9.20 -1.34 21.33
C PHE A 230 -8.77 -1.88 22.71
N LYS A 231 -7.81 -1.23 23.39
CA LYS A 231 -7.34 -1.52 24.77
C LYS A 231 -6.65 -2.88 24.94
N ARG A 232 -6.16 -3.47 23.87
CA ARG A 232 -5.32 -4.69 23.90
C ARG A 232 -3.84 -4.30 24.01
N HIS A 233 -3.51 -3.63 25.10
CA HIS A 233 -2.19 -2.98 25.28
C HIS A 233 -1.03 -3.95 25.37
N ASP A 234 -1.20 -5.11 26.02
CA ASP A 234 -0.12 -6.10 26.19
C ASP A 234 0.32 -6.68 24.83
N GLU A 235 -0.64 -6.96 23.96
CA GLU A 235 -0.38 -7.46 22.59
C GLU A 235 0.24 -6.37 21.72
N ALA A 236 -0.25 -5.14 21.83
CA ALA A 236 0.32 -4.00 21.13
C ALA A 236 1.79 -3.74 21.53
N GLU A 237 2.13 -3.88 22.81
CA GLU A 237 3.50 -3.74 23.30
C GLU A 237 4.38 -4.88 22.81
N ALA A 238 3.91 -6.13 22.89
CA ALA A 238 4.63 -7.29 22.36
C ALA A 238 4.97 -7.12 20.86
N MET A 239 4.01 -6.63 20.05
CA MET A 239 4.26 -6.32 18.62
C MET A 239 5.36 -5.28 18.44
N ARG A 240 5.37 -4.21 19.24
CA ARG A 240 6.37 -3.14 19.15
C ARG A 240 7.76 -3.63 19.52
N GLU A 241 7.87 -4.43 20.58
CA GLU A 241 9.14 -5.00 21.01
C GLU A 241 9.73 -5.90 19.93
N VAL A 242 8.95 -6.84 19.39
CA VAL A 242 9.39 -7.74 18.32
C VAL A 242 9.80 -6.95 17.08
N ALA A 243 9.01 -5.96 16.67
CA ALA A 243 9.35 -5.13 15.52
C ALA A 243 10.66 -4.36 15.73
N LYS A 244 10.89 -3.82 16.93
CA LYS A 244 12.12 -3.12 17.31
C LYS A 244 13.34 -4.05 17.28
N GLU A 245 13.20 -5.28 17.78
CA GLU A 245 14.28 -6.26 17.73
C GLU A 245 14.70 -6.61 16.31
N ILE A 246 13.72 -6.80 15.40
CA ILE A 246 13.99 -7.09 13.99
C ILE A 246 14.73 -5.94 13.32
N TYR A 247 14.31 -4.70 13.54
CA TYR A 247 14.98 -3.54 12.95
C TYR A 247 16.36 -3.25 13.55
N ASN A 248 16.60 -3.62 14.82
CA ASN A 248 17.90 -3.43 15.45
C ASN A 248 18.93 -4.51 15.09
N LYS A 249 18.51 -5.67 14.59
CA LYS A 249 19.40 -6.74 14.11
C LYS A 249 19.95 -6.52 12.69
N ARG A 250 19.54 -5.44 12.03
CA ARG A 250 19.98 -5.00 10.69
C ARG A 250 20.95 -3.83 10.78
#